data_f4b26bbb7b3dc55176e0717b247b30b5
#
_entry.id   f4b26bbb7b3dc55176e0717b247b30b5
#
_cell.length_a   1.000
_cell.length_b   1.000
_cell.length_c   1.000
_cell.angle_alpha   90.00
_cell.angle_beta   90.00
_cell.angle_gamma   90.00
#
_symmetry.space_group_name_H-M   'P 1'
#
loop_
_entity.id
_entity.type
_entity.pdbx_description
1 polymer ?
#
loop_
_entity_poly.entity_id
_entity_poly.type
_entity_poly.pdbx_seq_one_letter_code
_entity_poly.pdbx_strand_id
1 'polypeptide(L)'
;DAATQKHITDSAKLKTELAQILKDILNDGSDSKLQVYGLPAVIMVIGVNGVGKTTTIGKIANMYKKQGKNVVIAAADTFRAAAIEQLEVWSERAGVKLIKQQEGADPAAVIYDSINACKGKYVDVLLCDTAGRLHNKKNLMEELKKIYRILDRELPRGSKEILLVLDATTGQNAVQQAKEFKEAADITGIVLTKLDGTAKGGIVFSIKNEY
;
A
#
# COMPACT_ATOMS: atom_id res chain seq x y z
N ASP A 1 7.90 31.38 12.97
CA ASP A 1 8.02 31.55 11.52
C ASP A 1 9.50 31.58 11.13
N ALA A 2 10.00 30.60 10.37
CA ALA A 2 11.42 30.46 10.02
C ALA A 2 11.95 31.69 9.22
N ALA A 3 11.11 32.29 8.38
CA ALA A 3 11.48 33.48 7.60
C ALA A 3 11.73 34.69 8.50
N THR A 4 10.91 34.86 9.53
CA THR A 4 11.05 35.93 10.52
C THR A 4 12.28 35.71 11.40
N GLN A 5 12.53 34.49 11.85
CA GLN A 5 13.69 34.16 12.68
C GLN A 5 15.03 34.33 11.95
N LYS A 6 15.05 34.04 10.63
CA LYS A 6 16.28 34.14 9.79
C LYS A 6 16.41 35.46 9.05
N HIS A 7 15.53 36.42 9.28
CA HIS A 7 15.50 37.75 8.62
C HIS A 7 15.62 37.65 7.08
N ILE A 8 14.91 36.73 6.45
CA ILE A 8 14.97 36.49 5.01
C ILE A 8 14.08 37.50 4.30
N THR A 9 14.69 38.44 3.56
CA THR A 9 13.99 39.48 2.78
C THR A 9 14.03 39.23 1.27
N ASP A 10 14.92 38.33 0.83
CA ASP A 10 15.09 37.97 -0.59
C ASP A 10 14.23 36.77 -0.96
N SER A 11 13.43 36.89 -2.04
CA SER A 11 12.52 35.86 -2.50
C SER A 11 13.25 34.57 -2.96
N ALA A 12 14.48 34.69 -3.51
CA ALA A 12 15.27 33.54 -3.91
C ALA A 12 15.77 32.75 -2.70
N LYS A 13 16.23 33.46 -1.66
CA LYS A 13 16.62 32.83 -0.38
C LYS A 13 15.45 32.17 0.31
N LEU A 14 14.26 32.80 0.26
CA LEU A 14 13.04 32.23 0.82
C LEU A 14 12.66 30.90 0.14
N LYS A 15 12.75 30.82 -1.19
CA LYS A 15 12.50 29.59 -1.96
C LYS A 15 13.48 28.49 -1.59
N THR A 16 14.75 28.83 -1.44
CA THR A 16 15.80 27.86 -1.07
C THR A 16 15.57 27.31 0.34
N GLU A 17 15.24 28.17 1.28
CA GLU A 17 14.93 27.79 2.66
C GLU A 17 13.67 26.91 2.73
N LEU A 18 12.62 27.29 2.02
CA LEU A 18 11.41 26.47 1.92
C LEU A 18 11.71 25.08 1.33
N ALA A 19 12.49 25.03 0.26
CA ALA A 19 12.88 23.76 -0.35
C ALA A 19 13.69 22.89 0.63
N GLN A 20 14.55 23.50 1.47
CA GLN A 20 15.30 22.77 2.48
C GLN A 20 14.36 22.22 3.58
N ILE A 21 13.47 23.05 4.11
CA ILE A 21 12.47 22.61 5.11
C ILE A 21 11.62 21.43 4.57
N LEU A 22 11.18 21.53 3.31
CA LEU A 22 10.41 20.45 2.69
C LEU A 22 11.25 19.15 2.53
N LYS A 23 12.52 19.28 2.18
CA LYS A 23 13.43 18.11 2.14
C LYS A 23 13.61 17.49 3.53
N ASP A 24 13.77 18.29 4.56
CA ASP A 24 13.96 17.84 5.93
C ASP A 24 12.71 17.09 6.45
N ILE A 25 11.50 17.56 6.10
CA ILE A 25 10.25 16.85 6.40
C ILE A 25 10.22 15.46 5.75
N LEU A 26 10.70 15.32 4.50
CA LEU A 26 10.72 14.04 3.80
C LEU A 26 11.84 13.12 4.29
N ASN A 27 12.97 13.69 4.76
CA ASN A 27 14.16 12.98 5.21
C ASN A 27 14.27 12.99 6.73
N ASP A 28 13.26 12.51 7.41
CA ASP A 28 13.23 12.43 8.89
C ASP A 28 14.08 11.28 9.46
N GLY A 29 14.83 10.58 8.61
CA GLY A 29 15.65 9.42 8.98
C GLY A 29 14.87 8.10 9.08
N SER A 30 13.57 8.10 8.81
CA SER A 30 12.80 6.85 8.75
C SER A 30 13.21 5.99 7.55
N ASP A 31 13.30 4.68 7.75
CA ASP A 31 13.55 3.74 6.64
C ASP A 31 12.25 3.51 5.87
N SER A 32 12.25 3.90 4.59
CA SER A 32 11.12 3.69 3.68
C SER A 32 11.11 2.29 3.03
N LYS A 33 12.03 1.41 3.42
CA LYS A 33 12.10 0.05 2.88
C LYS A 33 11.05 -0.85 3.51
N LEU A 34 10.39 -1.62 2.66
CA LEU A 34 9.47 -2.67 3.13
C LEU A 34 10.25 -3.74 3.90
N GLN A 35 9.72 -4.10 5.05
CA GLN A 35 10.30 -5.14 5.91
C GLN A 35 9.87 -6.52 5.39
N VAL A 36 10.77 -7.20 4.68
CA VAL A 36 10.50 -8.51 4.06
C VAL A 36 11.36 -9.58 4.73
N TYR A 37 10.82 -10.18 5.77
CA TYR A 37 11.42 -11.32 6.46
C TYR A 37 10.34 -12.37 6.82
N GLY A 38 10.77 -13.61 7.03
CA GLY A 38 9.86 -14.75 7.20
C GLY A 38 9.51 -15.38 5.85
N LEU A 39 8.79 -16.49 5.86
CA LEU A 39 8.41 -17.26 4.67
C LEU A 39 6.94 -17.69 4.76
N PRO A 40 6.04 -16.96 4.08
CA PRO A 40 6.26 -15.73 3.35
C PRO A 40 6.21 -14.47 4.24
N ALA A 41 6.87 -13.39 3.81
CA ALA A 41 6.51 -12.04 4.22
C ALA A 41 5.22 -11.64 3.51
N VAL A 42 4.29 -10.99 4.20
CA VAL A 42 3.01 -10.58 3.61
C VAL A 42 2.95 -9.08 3.45
N ILE A 43 2.55 -8.62 2.28
CA ILE A 43 2.26 -7.23 1.98
C ILE A 43 0.79 -7.11 1.57
N MET A 44 -0.03 -6.58 2.44
CA MET A 44 -1.43 -6.30 2.18
C MET A 44 -1.58 -4.89 1.62
N VAL A 45 -2.21 -4.75 0.46
CA VAL A 45 -2.40 -3.46 -0.22
C VAL A 45 -3.85 -3.02 -0.09
N ILE A 46 -4.07 -1.93 0.64
CA ILE A 46 -5.39 -1.37 0.95
C ILE A 46 -5.57 0.03 0.33
N GLY A 47 -6.79 0.52 0.29
CA GLY A 47 -7.12 1.84 -0.25
C GLY A 47 -8.43 1.82 -1.06
N VAL A 48 -8.97 2.98 -1.41
CA VAL A 48 -10.24 3.07 -2.15
C VAL A 48 -10.11 2.57 -3.60
N ASN A 49 -11.22 2.37 -4.28
CA ASN A 49 -11.20 1.97 -5.69
C ASN A 49 -10.61 3.08 -6.57
N GLY A 50 -9.85 2.70 -7.58
CA GLY A 50 -9.27 3.63 -8.57
C GLY A 50 -8.00 4.35 -8.14
N VAL A 51 -7.51 4.17 -6.91
CA VAL A 51 -6.25 4.79 -6.43
C VAL A 51 -4.98 4.13 -6.98
N GLY A 52 -5.07 2.96 -7.62
CA GLY A 52 -3.94 2.27 -8.21
C GLY A 52 -3.39 1.09 -7.39
N LYS A 53 -4.19 0.44 -6.54
CA LYS A 53 -3.78 -0.74 -5.77
C LYS A 53 -3.21 -1.86 -6.65
N THR A 54 -3.99 -2.31 -7.63
CA THR A 54 -3.60 -3.41 -8.55
C THR A 54 -2.32 -3.08 -9.32
N THR A 55 -2.18 -1.83 -9.78
CA THR A 55 -0.96 -1.34 -10.45
C THR A 55 0.24 -1.34 -9.49
N THR A 56 0.04 -0.94 -8.24
CA THR A 56 1.07 -0.93 -7.20
C THR A 56 1.54 -2.35 -6.92
N ILE A 57 0.62 -3.30 -6.77
CA ILE A 57 0.91 -4.74 -6.59
C ILE A 57 1.76 -5.26 -7.75
N GLY A 58 1.37 -4.97 -9.00
CA GLY A 58 2.14 -5.40 -10.18
C GLY A 58 3.57 -4.84 -10.18
N LYS A 59 3.75 -3.56 -9.80
CA LYS A 59 5.07 -2.93 -9.69
C LYS A 59 5.91 -3.55 -8.57
N ILE A 60 5.35 -3.78 -7.39
CA ILE A 60 6.04 -4.41 -6.25
C ILE A 60 6.40 -5.86 -6.61
N ALA A 61 5.50 -6.61 -7.23
CA ALA A 61 5.77 -7.97 -7.68
C ALA A 61 6.96 -8.03 -8.63
N ASN A 62 6.99 -7.17 -9.64
CA ASN A 62 8.09 -7.09 -10.59
C ASN A 62 9.42 -6.66 -9.92
N MET A 63 9.35 -5.74 -8.95
CA MET A 63 10.52 -5.29 -8.20
C MET A 63 11.15 -6.46 -7.43
N TYR A 64 10.38 -7.21 -6.66
CA TYR A 64 10.90 -8.35 -5.90
C TYR A 64 11.31 -9.51 -6.80
N LYS A 65 10.58 -9.75 -7.90
CA LYS A 65 10.98 -10.75 -8.89
C LYS A 65 12.34 -10.46 -9.50
N LYS A 66 12.63 -9.19 -9.81
CA LYS A 66 13.95 -8.76 -10.31
C LYS A 66 15.08 -8.90 -9.27
N GLN A 67 14.73 -8.91 -7.99
CA GLN A 67 15.65 -9.20 -6.88
C GLN A 67 15.85 -10.71 -6.63
N GLY A 68 15.29 -11.57 -7.49
CA GLY A 68 15.39 -13.03 -7.37
C GLY A 68 14.46 -13.64 -6.32
N LYS A 69 13.47 -12.90 -5.81
CA LYS A 69 12.50 -13.38 -4.82
C LYS A 69 11.38 -14.20 -5.48
N ASN A 70 10.92 -15.22 -4.77
CA ASN A 70 9.71 -15.95 -5.13
C ASN A 70 8.49 -15.20 -4.63
N VAL A 71 7.70 -14.67 -5.57
CA VAL A 71 6.54 -13.82 -5.28
C VAL A 71 5.26 -14.53 -5.70
N VAL A 72 4.24 -14.42 -4.85
CA VAL A 72 2.87 -14.88 -5.13
C VAL A 72 1.92 -13.70 -4.89
N ILE A 73 0.89 -13.60 -5.72
CA ILE A 73 -0.18 -12.62 -5.56
C ILE A 73 -1.47 -13.33 -5.16
N ALA A 74 -2.21 -12.79 -4.19
CA ALA A 74 -3.54 -13.23 -3.77
C ALA A 74 -4.59 -12.21 -4.20
N ALA A 75 -5.57 -12.61 -5.02
CA ALA A 75 -6.67 -11.78 -5.48
C ALA A 75 -7.81 -11.78 -4.47
N ALA A 76 -7.74 -10.93 -3.45
CA ALA A 76 -8.78 -10.85 -2.43
C ALA A 76 -9.82 -9.72 -2.67
N ASP A 77 -9.74 -8.94 -3.75
CA ASP A 77 -10.88 -8.13 -4.26
C ASP A 77 -11.83 -9.04 -5.08
N THR A 78 -12.48 -9.97 -4.40
CA THR A 78 -13.27 -11.05 -5.02
C THR A 78 -14.59 -10.59 -5.64
N PHE A 79 -15.05 -9.41 -5.30
CA PHE A 79 -16.34 -8.89 -5.76
C PHE A 79 -16.30 -8.16 -7.11
N ARG A 80 -15.11 -8.03 -7.69
CA ARG A 80 -14.90 -7.30 -8.93
C ARG A 80 -14.17 -8.18 -9.93
N ALA A 81 -14.93 -8.84 -10.83
CA ALA A 81 -14.35 -9.66 -11.88
C ALA A 81 -13.24 -8.93 -12.67
N ALA A 82 -13.48 -7.69 -13.08
CA ALA A 82 -12.50 -6.87 -13.78
C ALA A 82 -11.21 -6.59 -12.96
N ALA A 83 -11.29 -6.57 -11.61
CA ALA A 83 -10.10 -6.41 -10.79
C ALA A 83 -9.25 -7.69 -10.78
N ILE A 84 -9.89 -8.85 -10.75
CA ILE A 84 -9.23 -10.16 -10.85
C ILE A 84 -8.55 -10.29 -12.21
N GLU A 85 -9.26 -10.00 -13.31
CA GLU A 85 -8.72 -10.03 -14.68
C GLU A 85 -7.52 -9.07 -14.84
N GLN A 86 -7.63 -7.86 -14.30
CA GLN A 86 -6.52 -6.91 -14.32
C GLN A 86 -5.30 -7.44 -13.56
N LEU A 87 -5.52 -8.11 -12.43
CA LEU A 87 -4.45 -8.68 -11.62
C LEU A 87 -3.80 -9.87 -12.31
N GLU A 88 -4.55 -10.64 -13.10
CA GLU A 88 -4.00 -11.70 -13.96
C GLU A 88 -3.00 -11.13 -14.96
N VAL A 89 -3.39 -10.09 -15.69
CA VAL A 89 -2.48 -9.41 -16.65
C VAL A 89 -1.20 -8.93 -15.95
N TRP A 90 -1.29 -8.38 -14.74
CA TRP A 90 -0.11 -7.95 -14.00
C TRP A 90 0.75 -9.12 -13.53
N SER A 91 0.13 -10.22 -13.08
CA SER A 91 0.85 -11.42 -12.64
C SER A 91 1.63 -12.07 -13.78
N GLU A 92 1.01 -12.16 -14.96
CA GLU A 92 1.67 -12.66 -16.19
C GLU A 92 2.84 -11.77 -16.60
N ARG A 93 2.65 -10.45 -16.63
CA ARG A 93 3.72 -9.48 -16.97
C ARG A 93 4.90 -9.55 -16.00
N ALA A 94 4.64 -9.75 -14.74
CA ALA A 94 5.67 -9.88 -13.72
C ALA A 94 6.28 -11.29 -13.66
N GLY A 95 5.69 -12.27 -14.32
CA GLY A 95 6.11 -13.68 -14.27
C GLY A 95 5.98 -14.28 -12.86
N VAL A 96 4.89 -13.96 -12.16
CA VAL A 96 4.60 -14.41 -10.79
C VAL A 96 3.28 -15.18 -10.73
N LYS A 97 3.13 -16.06 -9.74
CA LYS A 97 1.92 -16.84 -9.57
C LYS A 97 0.80 -16.00 -8.96
N LEU A 98 -0.40 -16.11 -9.52
CA LEU A 98 -1.64 -15.59 -8.96
C LEU A 98 -2.44 -16.73 -8.29
N ILE A 99 -2.95 -16.47 -7.09
CA ILE A 99 -3.96 -17.28 -6.41
C ILE A 99 -5.25 -16.49 -6.39
N LYS A 100 -6.30 -17.08 -6.95
CA LYS A 100 -7.64 -16.52 -7.02
C LYS A 100 -8.67 -17.59 -6.71
N GLN A 101 -9.84 -17.19 -6.31
CA GLN A 101 -11.04 -18.03 -6.21
C GLN A 101 -12.13 -17.47 -7.15
N GLN A 102 -13.29 -18.11 -7.16
CA GLN A 102 -14.44 -17.63 -7.91
C GLN A 102 -14.91 -16.23 -7.41
N GLU A 103 -15.55 -15.49 -8.29
CA GLU A 103 -16.16 -14.20 -7.94
C GLU A 103 -17.13 -14.37 -6.77
N GLY A 104 -17.10 -13.42 -5.81
CA GLY A 104 -17.92 -13.45 -4.60
C GLY A 104 -17.41 -14.35 -3.48
N ALA A 105 -16.28 -15.03 -3.65
CA ALA A 105 -15.67 -15.80 -2.56
C ALA A 105 -15.31 -14.89 -1.36
N ASP A 106 -15.23 -15.47 -0.16
CA ASP A 106 -14.81 -14.72 1.04
C ASP A 106 -13.33 -14.26 0.89
N PRO A 107 -13.04 -12.95 0.88
CA PRO A 107 -11.66 -12.43 0.80
C PRO A 107 -10.71 -13.06 1.83
N ALA A 108 -11.21 -13.28 3.03
CA ALA A 108 -10.43 -13.88 4.11
C ALA A 108 -10.07 -15.34 3.84
N ALA A 109 -10.94 -16.09 3.15
CA ALA A 109 -10.64 -17.44 2.72
C ALA A 109 -9.57 -17.46 1.62
N VAL A 110 -9.62 -16.53 0.66
CA VAL A 110 -8.58 -16.39 -0.37
C VAL A 110 -7.21 -16.15 0.26
N ILE A 111 -7.12 -15.26 1.26
CA ILE A 111 -5.87 -14.99 1.97
C ILE A 111 -5.39 -16.23 2.73
N TYR A 112 -6.27 -16.91 3.45
CA TYR A 112 -5.93 -18.13 4.18
C TYR A 112 -5.37 -19.21 3.27
N ASP A 113 -6.05 -19.49 2.16
CA ASP A 113 -5.61 -20.48 1.17
C ASP A 113 -4.30 -20.07 0.51
N SER A 114 -4.11 -18.77 0.27
CA SER A 114 -2.87 -18.24 -0.29
C SER A 114 -1.69 -18.44 0.66
N ILE A 115 -1.86 -18.20 1.95
CA ILE A 115 -0.83 -18.45 2.97
C ILE A 115 -0.48 -19.94 2.98
N ASN A 116 -1.49 -20.82 3.02
CA ASN A 116 -1.27 -22.26 3.05
C ASN A 116 -0.59 -22.76 1.76
N ALA A 117 -0.96 -22.20 0.61
CA ALA A 117 -0.31 -22.51 -0.66
C ALA A 117 1.16 -22.05 -0.72
N CYS A 118 1.55 -21.05 0.09
CA CYS A 118 2.93 -20.56 0.21
C CYS A 118 3.76 -21.39 1.20
N LYS A 119 3.13 -21.92 2.26
CA LYS A 119 3.83 -22.71 3.28
C LYS A 119 4.54 -23.93 2.62
N GLY A 120 5.81 -24.10 2.92
CA GLY A 120 6.62 -25.20 2.36
C GLY A 120 7.06 -25.06 0.90
N LYS A 121 6.78 -23.94 0.23
CA LYS A 121 7.15 -23.69 -1.18
C LYS A 121 8.21 -22.61 -1.37
N TYR A 122 8.90 -22.22 -0.30
CA TYR A 122 9.95 -21.19 -0.34
C TYR A 122 9.47 -19.89 -1.02
N VAL A 123 8.22 -19.47 -0.76
CA VAL A 123 7.71 -18.19 -1.22
C VAL A 123 8.25 -17.10 -0.28
N ASP A 124 8.95 -16.12 -0.83
CA ASP A 124 9.52 -15.01 -0.06
C ASP A 124 8.46 -13.95 0.25
N VAL A 125 7.60 -13.63 -0.73
CA VAL A 125 6.64 -12.53 -0.62
C VAL A 125 5.27 -12.96 -1.11
N LEU A 126 4.25 -12.73 -0.29
CA LEU A 126 2.83 -12.82 -0.64
C LEU A 126 2.23 -11.41 -0.70
N LEU A 127 1.81 -10.99 -1.89
CA LEU A 127 1.13 -9.71 -2.12
C LEU A 127 -0.38 -9.95 -2.12
N CYS A 128 -1.13 -9.21 -1.31
CA CYS A 128 -2.57 -9.37 -1.19
C CYS A 128 -3.29 -8.12 -1.72
N ASP A 129 -4.09 -8.25 -2.80
CA ASP A 129 -5.02 -7.23 -3.24
C ASP A 129 -6.28 -7.30 -2.37
N THR A 130 -6.86 -6.15 -2.04
CA THR A 130 -8.06 -6.06 -1.21
C THR A 130 -9.14 -5.19 -1.87
N ALA A 131 -10.38 -5.39 -1.46
CA ALA A 131 -11.47 -4.52 -1.84
C ALA A 131 -11.22 -3.06 -1.41
N GLY A 132 -11.82 -2.11 -2.13
CA GLY A 132 -11.66 -0.67 -1.84
C GLY A 132 -13.00 0.09 -1.81
N ARG A 133 -14.09 -0.56 -1.38
CA ARG A 133 -15.45 -0.01 -1.39
C ARG A 133 -15.73 0.84 -0.16
N LEU A 134 -15.18 2.06 -0.12
CA LEU A 134 -15.31 2.95 1.05
C LEU A 134 -16.75 3.44 1.28
N HIS A 135 -17.63 3.42 0.26
CA HIS A 135 -19.05 3.74 0.43
C HIS A 135 -19.78 2.79 1.38
N ASN A 136 -19.24 1.59 1.61
CA ASN A 136 -19.67 0.68 2.66
C ASN A 136 -18.54 0.52 3.70
N LYS A 137 -18.15 1.63 4.31
CA LYS A 137 -17.00 1.76 5.22
C LYS A 137 -17.01 0.65 6.29
N LYS A 138 -18.15 0.45 6.95
CA LYS A 138 -18.26 -0.54 8.05
C LYS A 138 -17.88 -1.95 7.59
N ASN A 139 -18.46 -2.40 6.49
CA ASN A 139 -18.19 -3.74 5.97
C ASN A 139 -16.74 -3.90 5.50
N LEU A 140 -16.18 -2.87 4.83
CA LEU A 140 -14.78 -2.87 4.42
C LEU A 140 -13.85 -2.98 5.63
N MET A 141 -14.12 -2.21 6.69
CA MET A 141 -13.31 -2.23 7.91
C MET A 141 -13.39 -3.57 8.64
N GLU A 142 -14.57 -4.18 8.69
CA GLU A 142 -14.74 -5.52 9.27
C GLU A 142 -14.00 -6.59 8.45
N GLU A 143 -14.07 -6.52 7.12
CA GLU A 143 -13.33 -7.40 6.22
C GLU A 143 -11.81 -7.29 6.43
N LEU A 144 -11.27 -6.08 6.45
CA LEU A 144 -9.85 -5.85 6.70
C LEU A 144 -9.41 -6.38 8.06
N LYS A 145 -10.19 -6.14 9.11
CA LYS A 145 -9.93 -6.70 10.46
C LYS A 145 -9.95 -8.24 10.46
N LYS A 146 -10.86 -8.86 9.70
CA LYS A 146 -10.92 -10.32 9.57
C LYS A 146 -9.68 -10.86 8.89
N ILE A 147 -9.25 -10.25 7.79
CA ILE A 147 -8.02 -10.60 7.07
C ILE A 147 -6.81 -10.46 8.01
N TYR A 148 -6.70 -9.33 8.72
CA TYR A 148 -5.59 -9.09 9.64
C TYR A 148 -5.48 -10.17 10.71
N ARG A 149 -6.60 -10.58 11.33
CA ARG A 149 -6.62 -11.68 12.32
C ARG A 149 -6.11 -13.00 11.74
N ILE A 150 -6.40 -13.28 10.47
CA ILE A 150 -5.90 -14.48 9.79
C ILE A 150 -4.37 -14.36 9.61
N LEU A 151 -3.89 -13.23 9.12
CA LEU A 151 -2.45 -12.98 8.96
C LEU A 151 -1.71 -13.15 10.29
N ASP A 152 -2.26 -12.61 11.36
CA ASP A 152 -1.64 -12.67 12.68
C ASP A 152 -1.59 -14.08 13.25
N ARG A 153 -2.65 -14.85 13.05
CA ARG A 153 -2.73 -16.25 13.48
C ARG A 153 -1.83 -17.17 12.68
N GLU A 154 -1.83 -17.01 11.34
CA GLU A 154 -1.15 -17.95 10.43
C GLU A 154 0.35 -17.64 10.29
N LEU A 155 0.76 -16.40 10.53
CA LEU A 155 2.12 -15.90 10.35
C LEU A 155 2.57 -15.06 11.55
N PRO A 156 2.63 -15.62 12.77
CA PRO A 156 2.91 -14.85 13.98
C PRO A 156 4.34 -14.28 14.01
N ARG A 157 5.28 -14.86 13.26
CA ARG A 157 6.70 -14.45 13.22
C ARG A 157 7.13 -13.86 11.88
N GLY A 158 6.25 -13.83 10.87
CA GLY A 158 6.55 -13.23 9.56
C GLY A 158 6.30 -11.73 9.57
N SER A 159 7.03 -11.00 8.69
CA SER A 159 6.72 -9.59 8.47
C SER A 159 5.36 -9.42 7.81
N LYS A 160 4.62 -8.44 8.30
CA LYS A 160 3.32 -8.06 7.79
C LYS A 160 3.35 -6.56 7.51
N GLU A 161 3.34 -6.20 6.25
CA GLU A 161 3.26 -4.83 5.81
C GLU A 161 1.83 -4.53 5.35
N ILE A 162 1.27 -3.43 5.80
CA ILE A 162 -0.02 -2.91 5.37
C ILE A 162 0.22 -1.60 4.66
N LEU A 163 0.15 -1.63 3.33
CA LEU A 163 0.37 -0.47 2.49
C LEU A 163 -0.94 0.18 2.11
N LEU A 164 -1.15 1.40 2.59
CA LEU A 164 -2.26 2.24 2.15
C LEU A 164 -1.86 2.96 0.86
N VAL A 165 -2.61 2.71 -0.21
CA VAL A 165 -2.44 3.40 -1.49
C VAL A 165 -3.38 4.60 -1.56
N LEU A 166 -2.82 5.77 -1.82
CA LEU A 166 -3.53 7.04 -1.93
C LEU A 166 -3.24 7.70 -3.27
N ASP A 167 -4.25 8.33 -3.84
CA ASP A 167 -4.14 9.10 -5.08
C ASP A 167 -3.78 10.55 -4.75
N ALA A 168 -2.58 10.99 -5.14
CA ALA A 168 -2.09 12.35 -4.87
C ALA A 168 -2.94 13.44 -5.53
N THR A 169 -3.71 13.11 -6.57
CA THR A 169 -4.58 14.08 -7.25
C THR A 169 -5.80 14.48 -6.43
N THR A 170 -6.15 13.70 -5.40
CA THR A 170 -7.33 13.95 -4.55
C THR A 170 -7.08 14.99 -3.45
N GLY A 171 -5.82 15.41 -3.24
CA GLY A 171 -5.47 16.44 -2.28
C GLY A 171 -5.90 16.07 -0.84
N GLN A 172 -6.57 16.98 -0.14
CA GLN A 172 -6.97 16.77 1.27
C GLN A 172 -7.88 15.55 1.50
N ASN A 173 -8.59 15.07 0.49
CA ASN A 173 -9.36 13.84 0.60
C ASN A 173 -8.45 12.62 0.85
N ALA A 174 -7.19 12.64 0.38
CA ALA A 174 -6.23 11.57 0.66
C ALA A 174 -5.89 11.52 2.17
N VAL A 175 -5.74 12.66 2.83
CA VAL A 175 -5.51 12.72 4.29
C VAL A 175 -6.70 12.16 5.05
N GLN A 176 -7.91 12.53 4.64
CA GLN A 176 -9.13 12.00 5.26
C GLN A 176 -9.23 10.48 5.08
N GLN A 177 -8.94 9.96 3.90
CA GLN A 177 -8.87 8.51 3.67
C GLN A 177 -7.83 7.84 4.57
N ALA A 178 -6.64 8.43 4.71
CA ALA A 178 -5.61 7.89 5.59
C ALA A 178 -6.10 7.76 7.04
N LYS A 179 -6.79 8.77 7.58
CA LYS A 179 -7.41 8.72 8.92
C LYS A 179 -8.39 7.56 9.05
N GLU A 180 -9.28 7.42 8.06
CA GLU A 180 -10.31 6.39 8.08
C GLU A 180 -9.74 4.97 8.02
N PHE A 181 -8.70 4.74 7.19
CA PHE A 181 -8.07 3.43 7.12
C PHE A 181 -7.22 3.11 8.36
N LYS A 182 -6.59 4.11 8.98
CA LYS A 182 -5.81 3.94 10.21
C LYS A 182 -6.65 3.44 11.40
N GLU A 183 -7.94 3.78 11.45
CA GLU A 183 -8.89 3.25 12.45
C GLU A 183 -9.14 1.74 12.30
N ALA A 184 -8.87 1.18 11.12
CA ALA A 184 -9.20 -0.20 10.78
C ALA A 184 -8.00 -1.13 10.71
N ALA A 185 -6.82 -0.61 10.40
CA ALA A 185 -5.62 -1.40 10.16
C ALA A 185 -4.38 -0.65 10.64
N ASP A 186 -3.41 -1.40 11.14
CA ASP A 186 -2.09 -0.87 11.53
C ASP A 186 -1.26 -0.64 10.26
N ILE A 187 -1.49 0.53 9.63
CA ILE A 187 -0.79 0.92 8.39
C ILE A 187 0.71 1.06 8.69
N THR A 188 1.53 0.31 7.97
CA THR A 188 2.99 0.33 8.10
C THR A 188 3.66 1.21 7.05
N GLY A 189 2.96 1.51 5.96
CA GLY A 189 3.48 2.37 4.90
C GLY A 189 2.38 2.98 4.02
N ILE A 190 2.73 4.09 3.38
CA ILE A 190 1.83 4.79 2.45
C ILE A 190 2.48 4.84 1.07
N VAL A 191 1.70 4.50 0.05
CA VAL A 191 2.08 4.61 -1.35
C VAL A 191 1.28 5.73 -1.99
N LEU A 192 1.96 6.75 -2.49
CA LEU A 192 1.33 7.82 -3.26
C LEU A 192 1.43 7.53 -4.76
N THR A 193 0.29 7.57 -5.43
CA THR A 193 0.17 7.35 -6.88
C THR A 193 -0.16 8.65 -7.61
N LYS A 194 -0.02 8.65 -8.93
CA LYS A 194 -0.40 9.74 -9.83
C LYS A 194 0.28 11.08 -9.49
N LEU A 195 1.49 11.04 -8.95
CA LEU A 195 2.29 12.24 -8.65
C LEU A 195 2.69 13.03 -9.90
N ASP A 196 2.70 12.39 -11.06
CA ASP A 196 2.97 12.94 -12.38
C ASP A 196 1.80 13.73 -12.99
N GLY A 197 0.60 13.59 -12.43
CA GLY A 197 -0.62 14.08 -13.07
C GLY A 197 -1.08 15.49 -12.70
N THR A 198 -0.65 16.08 -11.59
CA THR A 198 -1.17 17.38 -11.13
C THR A 198 -0.23 18.14 -10.18
N ALA A 199 -0.48 19.47 -10.04
CA ALA A 199 0.19 20.34 -9.08
C ALA A 199 -0.11 20.04 -7.59
N LYS A 200 -0.84 18.98 -7.27
CA LYS A 200 -1.24 18.62 -5.89
C LYS A 200 -0.22 17.73 -5.16
N GLY A 201 0.98 17.55 -5.71
CA GLY A 201 2.06 16.78 -5.08
C GLY A 201 2.44 17.21 -3.66
N GLY A 202 2.07 18.42 -3.27
CA GLY A 202 2.26 18.92 -1.90
C GLY A 202 1.56 18.10 -0.81
N ILE A 203 0.59 17.25 -1.16
CA ILE A 203 -0.07 16.33 -0.23
C ILE A 203 0.91 15.37 0.45
N VAL A 204 2.04 15.05 -0.18
CA VAL A 204 3.08 14.19 0.39
C VAL A 204 3.57 14.73 1.73
N PHE A 205 3.75 16.04 1.86
CA PHE A 205 4.22 16.69 3.09
C PHE A 205 3.17 16.62 4.20
N SER A 206 1.88 16.81 3.85
CA SER A 206 0.79 16.70 4.83
C SER A 206 0.69 15.27 5.37
N ILE A 207 0.78 14.28 4.50
CA ILE A 207 0.75 12.86 4.90
C ILE A 207 1.97 12.51 5.73
N LYS A 208 3.18 12.92 5.32
CA LYS A 208 4.42 12.63 6.05
C LYS A 208 4.47 13.28 7.43
N ASN A 209 3.87 14.45 7.59
CA ASN A 209 3.82 15.15 8.87
C ASN A 209 2.77 14.59 9.84
N GLU A 210 1.77 13.85 9.33
CA GLU A 210 0.66 13.31 10.13
C GLU A 210 0.84 11.80 10.44
N TYR A 211 1.64 11.09 9.64
CA TYR A 211 1.87 9.64 9.68
C TYR A 211 3.35 9.28 9.55
#